data_91ec03121deba0b05d050c99a0abeb8c
#
_entry.id   91ec03121deba0b05d050c99a0abeb8c
#
_cell.length_a   1.000
_cell.length_b   1.000
_cell.length_c   1.000
_cell.angle_alpha   90.00
_cell.angle_beta   90.00
_cell.angle_gamma   90.00
#
_symmetry.space_group_name_H-M   'P 1'
#
loop_
_entity.id
_entity.type
_entity.pdbx_description
1 polymer ?
#
loop_
_entity_poly.entity_id
_entity_poly.type
_entity_poly.pdbx_seq_one_letter_code
_entity_poly.pdbx_strand_id
1 'polypeptide(L)'
;MPLLDGIQKDFEKTQPFKGLKVALSVHLEAKTAHLCEVLAAGGAEMYITGSNPLSTQDDVAAALVHEGLNVFAIHGCNEKEYFDDIRRVLEVGPNIIIDDGGDLVTTLHNEYPQLLQNVIGGCEETTTGILRLRAMDAAGKLQFPMMLVNDADCKHLFDNRYGTGQSVWDGINRTTNLIVAGKNVVVAGYGWCGKGVAMRAKGLGAEVIVTEVDPIKAMEAVMDGFKVMPMSKINDKRNNISRT
;
A
#
# COMPACT_ATOMS: atom_id res chain seq x y z
N MET A 1 -17.08 -7.60 -2.29
CA MET A 1 -16.02 -7.62 -3.36
C MET A 1 -16.21 -8.86 -4.24
N PRO A 2 -17.03 -8.77 -5.31
CA PRO A 2 -17.56 -9.96 -6.02
C PRO A 2 -16.51 -10.96 -6.53
N LEU A 3 -15.32 -10.47 -6.93
CA LEU A 3 -14.25 -11.35 -7.37
C LEU A 3 -13.68 -12.16 -6.19
N LEU A 4 -13.36 -11.51 -5.08
CA LEU A 4 -12.87 -12.19 -3.87
C LEU A 4 -13.92 -13.12 -3.28
N ASP A 5 -15.20 -12.74 -3.30
CA ASP A 5 -16.30 -13.63 -2.86
C ASP A 5 -16.40 -14.91 -3.71
N GLY A 6 -16.09 -14.79 -5.01
CA GLY A 6 -15.99 -15.95 -5.91
C GLY A 6 -14.79 -16.84 -5.58
N ILE A 7 -13.61 -16.22 -5.37
CA ILE A 7 -12.38 -16.91 -4.98
C ILE A 7 -12.56 -17.62 -3.64
N GLN A 8 -13.21 -16.97 -2.66
CA GLN A 8 -13.48 -17.56 -1.35
C GLN A 8 -14.24 -18.89 -1.49
N LYS A 9 -15.31 -18.93 -2.29
CA LYS A 9 -16.09 -20.15 -2.53
C LYS A 9 -15.30 -21.28 -3.15
N ASP A 10 -14.32 -20.94 -3.99
CA ASP A 10 -13.41 -21.92 -4.58
C ASP A 10 -12.36 -22.39 -3.59
N PHE A 11 -11.84 -21.50 -2.76
CA PHE A 11 -10.86 -21.78 -1.71
C PHE A 11 -11.46 -22.63 -0.58
N GLU A 12 -12.70 -22.40 -0.18
CA GLU A 12 -13.44 -23.24 0.77
C GLU A 12 -13.48 -24.71 0.33
N LYS A 13 -13.60 -24.96 -0.98
CA LYS A 13 -13.65 -26.32 -1.55
C LYS A 13 -12.27 -26.93 -1.74
N THR A 14 -11.31 -26.14 -2.21
CA THR A 14 -9.99 -26.64 -2.66
C THR A 14 -8.94 -26.61 -1.55
N GLN A 15 -9.13 -25.78 -0.52
CA GLN A 15 -8.23 -25.62 0.64
C GLN A 15 -6.76 -25.47 0.23
N PRO A 16 -6.41 -24.51 -0.66
CA PRO A 16 -5.07 -24.41 -1.26
C PRO A 16 -3.98 -24.05 -0.25
N PHE A 17 -4.35 -23.45 0.90
CA PHE A 17 -3.41 -23.01 1.94
C PHE A 17 -3.43 -23.91 3.18
N LYS A 18 -4.09 -25.07 3.12
CA LYS A 18 -4.19 -25.96 4.28
C LYS A 18 -2.83 -26.36 4.81
N GLY A 19 -2.59 -26.04 6.08
CA GLY A 19 -1.33 -26.34 6.79
C GLY A 19 -0.22 -25.32 6.51
N LEU A 20 -0.52 -24.22 5.83
CA LEU A 20 0.42 -23.11 5.60
C LEU A 20 0.15 -21.95 6.54
N LYS A 21 1.21 -21.39 7.10
CA LYS A 21 1.21 -20.14 7.85
C LYS A 21 1.49 -18.97 6.93
N VAL A 22 0.61 -17.98 6.94
CA VAL A 22 0.72 -16.76 6.13
C VAL A 22 0.94 -15.57 7.04
N ALA A 23 2.11 -14.92 6.92
CA ALA A 23 2.37 -13.64 7.57
C ALA A 23 2.01 -12.50 6.62
N LEU A 24 1.18 -11.58 7.10
CA LEU A 24 0.70 -10.44 6.32
C LEU A 24 0.99 -9.12 7.05
N SER A 25 1.63 -8.18 6.34
CA SER A 25 1.82 -6.79 6.76
C SER A 25 1.36 -5.86 5.64
N VAL A 26 0.10 -5.45 5.70
CA VAL A 26 -0.55 -4.55 4.73
C VAL A 26 -1.38 -3.54 5.50
N HIS A 27 -1.78 -2.41 4.88
CA HIS A 27 -2.71 -1.46 5.51
C HIS A 27 -3.95 -2.18 6.03
N LEU A 28 -4.11 -2.24 7.37
CA LEU A 28 -5.19 -3.02 8.00
C LEU A 28 -6.48 -2.21 8.02
N GLU A 29 -7.27 -2.38 6.98
CA GLU A 29 -8.58 -1.78 6.76
C GLU A 29 -9.54 -2.82 6.15
N ALA A 30 -10.79 -2.47 5.89
CA ALA A 30 -11.85 -3.42 5.52
C ALA A 30 -11.54 -4.31 4.30
N LYS A 31 -10.82 -3.79 3.27
CA LYS A 31 -10.47 -4.61 2.08
C LYS A 31 -9.39 -5.64 2.41
N THR A 32 -8.40 -5.25 3.21
CA THR A 32 -7.36 -6.17 3.70
C THR A 32 -7.96 -7.23 4.62
N ALA A 33 -8.91 -6.85 5.49
CA ALA A 33 -9.62 -7.82 6.33
C ALA A 33 -10.32 -8.89 5.48
N HIS A 34 -11.07 -8.47 4.46
CA HIS A 34 -11.73 -9.43 3.56
C HIS A 34 -10.74 -10.34 2.83
N LEU A 35 -9.57 -9.82 2.43
CA LEU A 35 -8.49 -10.66 1.87
C LEU A 35 -8.04 -11.73 2.89
N CYS A 36 -7.86 -11.34 4.15
CA CYS A 36 -7.46 -12.27 5.22
C CYS A 36 -8.51 -13.37 5.44
N GLU A 37 -9.80 -13.01 5.44
CA GLU A 37 -10.92 -13.97 5.53
C GLU A 37 -10.90 -14.96 4.36
N VAL A 38 -10.68 -14.48 3.13
CA VAL A 38 -10.61 -15.34 1.93
C VAL A 38 -9.44 -16.33 2.00
N LEU A 39 -8.27 -15.88 2.48
CA LEU A 39 -7.11 -16.75 2.65
C LEU A 39 -7.34 -17.77 3.77
N ALA A 40 -7.93 -17.34 4.89
CA ALA A 40 -8.30 -18.22 6.01
C ALA A 40 -9.34 -19.27 5.58
N ALA A 41 -10.35 -18.88 4.79
CA ALA A 41 -11.32 -19.79 4.19
C ALA A 41 -10.64 -20.85 3.30
N GLY A 42 -9.51 -20.50 2.68
CA GLY A 42 -8.64 -21.44 1.94
C GLY A 42 -7.73 -22.33 2.79
N GLY A 43 -7.89 -22.26 4.11
CA GLY A 43 -7.13 -23.08 5.06
C GLY A 43 -5.82 -22.46 5.55
N ALA A 44 -5.55 -21.18 5.26
CA ALA A 44 -4.37 -20.48 5.76
C ALA A 44 -4.47 -20.22 7.27
N GLU A 45 -3.41 -20.48 8.00
CA GLU A 45 -3.22 -19.98 9.36
C GLU A 45 -2.64 -18.57 9.27
N MET A 46 -3.51 -17.55 9.48
CA MET A 46 -3.17 -16.15 9.27
C MET A 46 -2.51 -15.52 10.48
N TYR A 47 -1.42 -14.78 10.24
CA TYR A 47 -0.72 -13.92 11.20
C TYR A 47 -0.59 -12.54 10.60
N ILE A 48 -1.29 -11.56 11.17
CA ILE A 48 -1.63 -10.29 10.53
C ILE A 48 -1.06 -9.13 11.35
N THR A 49 -0.39 -8.20 10.68
CA THR A 49 -0.04 -6.89 11.23
C THR A 49 -0.33 -5.77 10.20
N GLY A 50 -0.25 -4.52 10.63
CA GLY A 50 -0.40 -3.37 9.75
C GLY A 50 0.94 -2.92 9.17
N SER A 51 0.99 -2.49 7.92
CA SER A 51 2.19 -1.91 7.31
C SER A 51 2.40 -0.44 7.67
N ASN A 52 1.40 0.21 8.26
CA ASN A 52 1.48 1.60 8.71
C ASN A 52 0.57 1.83 9.92
N PRO A 53 1.14 2.27 11.06
CA PRO A 53 0.36 2.53 12.27
C PRO A 53 -0.79 3.53 12.10
N LEU A 54 -0.62 4.54 11.24
CA LEU A 54 -1.62 5.59 11.05
C LEU A 54 -2.79 5.18 10.15
N SER A 55 -2.66 4.09 9.39
CA SER A 55 -3.73 3.55 8.55
C SER A 55 -4.46 2.37 9.16
N THR A 56 -3.91 1.77 10.21
CA THR A 56 -4.57 0.68 10.95
C THR A 56 -5.90 1.14 11.51
N GLN A 57 -6.96 0.33 11.34
CA GLN A 57 -8.28 0.54 11.90
C GLN A 57 -8.52 -0.48 13.02
N ASP A 58 -8.62 0.00 14.26
CA ASP A 58 -8.70 -0.86 15.45
C ASP A 58 -9.97 -1.70 15.49
N ASP A 59 -11.09 -1.18 14.99
CA ASP A 59 -12.34 -1.90 14.88
C ASP A 59 -12.26 -3.06 13.88
N VAL A 60 -11.53 -2.87 12.77
CA VAL A 60 -11.25 -3.93 11.79
C VAL A 60 -10.31 -4.98 12.37
N ALA A 61 -9.25 -4.56 13.06
CA ALA A 61 -8.34 -5.48 13.75
C ALA A 61 -9.08 -6.34 14.79
N ALA A 62 -9.95 -5.70 15.60
CA ALA A 62 -10.75 -6.37 16.61
C ALA A 62 -11.77 -7.35 15.99
N ALA A 63 -12.36 -7.02 14.85
CA ALA A 63 -13.28 -7.91 14.14
C ALA A 63 -12.57 -9.20 13.69
N LEU A 64 -11.38 -9.08 13.09
CA LEU A 64 -10.60 -10.25 12.68
C LEU A 64 -10.18 -11.13 13.85
N VAL A 65 -9.82 -10.53 15.00
CA VAL A 65 -9.56 -11.29 16.25
C VAL A 65 -10.81 -12.01 16.71
N HIS A 66 -11.98 -11.36 16.66
CA HIS A 66 -13.27 -11.97 17.03
C HIS A 66 -13.61 -13.19 16.15
N GLU A 67 -13.18 -13.16 14.89
CA GLU A 67 -13.32 -14.27 13.94
C GLU A 67 -12.26 -15.37 14.11
N GLY A 68 -11.32 -15.20 15.04
CA GLY A 68 -10.32 -16.20 15.40
C GLY A 68 -9.00 -16.10 14.63
N LEU A 69 -8.74 -15.00 13.93
CA LEU A 69 -7.46 -14.76 13.27
C LEU A 69 -6.44 -14.16 14.25
N ASN A 70 -5.14 -14.40 14.01
CA ASN A 70 -4.07 -13.84 14.84
C ASN A 70 -3.68 -12.44 14.31
N VAL A 71 -4.03 -11.39 15.05
CA VAL A 71 -3.80 -10.00 14.66
C VAL A 71 -2.98 -9.27 15.71
N PHE A 72 -1.94 -8.57 15.26
CA PHE A 72 -1.02 -7.78 16.06
C PHE A 72 -0.89 -6.40 15.41
N ALA A 73 -1.83 -5.51 15.65
CA ALA A 73 -1.85 -4.17 15.07
C ALA A 73 -2.71 -3.23 15.90
N ILE A 74 -2.19 -2.03 16.16
CA ILE A 74 -2.89 -0.97 16.91
C ILE A 74 -2.67 0.36 16.19
N HIS A 75 -3.75 1.14 16.04
CA HIS A 75 -3.66 2.46 15.47
C HIS A 75 -2.78 3.39 16.32
N GLY A 76 -1.84 4.08 15.66
CA GLY A 76 -0.98 5.05 16.33
C GLY A 76 0.12 4.44 17.21
N CYS A 77 0.39 3.14 17.11
CA CYS A 77 1.52 2.51 17.79
C CYS A 77 2.84 3.21 17.41
N ASN A 78 3.80 3.24 18.33
CA ASN A 78 5.11 3.80 18.07
C ASN A 78 6.00 2.83 17.26
N GLU A 79 7.16 3.30 16.79
CA GLU A 79 8.05 2.52 15.94
C GLU A 79 8.50 1.20 16.60
N LYS A 80 8.76 1.22 17.91
CA LYS A 80 9.15 0.01 18.63
C LYS A 80 8.02 -1.03 18.64
N GLU A 81 6.81 -0.59 18.99
CA GLU A 81 5.62 -1.45 19.01
C GLU A 81 5.32 -2.01 17.61
N TYR A 82 5.44 -1.17 16.56
CA TYR A 82 5.29 -1.58 15.17
C TYR A 82 6.24 -2.73 14.79
N PHE A 83 7.55 -2.59 15.11
CA PHE A 83 8.50 -3.68 14.82
C PHE A 83 8.35 -4.88 15.75
N ASP A 84 7.86 -4.69 16.97
CA ASP A 84 7.53 -5.81 17.85
C ASP A 84 6.35 -6.63 17.28
N ASP A 85 5.35 -5.99 16.67
CA ASP A 85 4.25 -6.67 15.99
C ASP A 85 4.72 -7.40 14.73
N ILE A 86 5.61 -6.82 13.94
CA ILE A 86 6.27 -7.50 12.80
C ILE A 86 7.00 -8.76 13.28
N ARG A 87 7.75 -8.69 14.38
CA ARG A 87 8.45 -9.85 14.94
C ARG A 87 7.50 -10.96 15.38
N ARG A 88 6.37 -10.61 16.02
CA ARG A 88 5.36 -11.58 16.44
C ARG A 88 4.80 -12.39 15.27
N VAL A 89 4.53 -11.75 14.12
CA VAL A 89 4.03 -12.47 12.94
C VAL A 89 5.12 -13.28 12.24
N LEU A 90 6.42 -12.98 12.47
CA LEU A 90 7.54 -13.73 11.91
C LEU A 90 7.98 -14.91 12.77
N GLU A 91 7.91 -14.78 14.10
CA GLU A 91 8.36 -15.82 15.06
C GLU A 91 7.61 -17.14 14.91
N VAL A 92 6.44 -17.14 14.31
CA VAL A 92 5.66 -18.35 14.02
C VAL A 92 6.25 -19.21 12.90
N GLY A 93 7.26 -18.71 12.17
CA GLY A 93 7.88 -19.39 11.04
C GLY A 93 6.95 -19.49 9.81
N PRO A 94 6.58 -18.37 9.19
CA PRO A 94 5.63 -18.36 8.08
C PRO A 94 6.15 -19.10 6.84
N ASN A 95 5.22 -19.62 6.04
CA ASN A 95 5.49 -20.24 4.76
C ASN A 95 5.27 -19.28 3.58
N ILE A 96 4.37 -18.32 3.76
CA ILE A 96 4.04 -17.31 2.73
C ILE A 96 4.09 -15.92 3.39
N ILE A 97 4.66 -14.96 2.67
CA ILE A 97 4.77 -13.57 3.10
C ILE A 97 3.90 -12.70 2.19
N ILE A 98 3.07 -11.83 2.78
CA ILE A 98 2.38 -10.76 2.06
C ILE A 98 2.80 -9.44 2.70
N ASP A 99 3.58 -8.64 1.98
CA ASP A 99 4.24 -7.44 2.49
C ASP A 99 3.82 -6.19 1.71
N ASP A 100 3.89 -5.05 2.37
CA ASP A 100 3.62 -3.74 1.79
C ASP A 100 4.65 -2.74 2.31
N GLY A 101 5.71 -2.57 1.52
CA GLY A 101 6.84 -1.70 1.84
C GLY A 101 8.15 -2.42 2.17
N GLY A 102 8.12 -3.76 2.30
CA GLY A 102 9.31 -4.58 2.46
C GLY A 102 9.85 -4.67 3.90
N ASP A 103 9.12 -4.19 4.91
CA ASP A 103 9.59 -4.24 6.30
C ASP A 103 9.52 -5.68 6.86
N LEU A 104 8.47 -6.43 6.51
CA LEU A 104 8.33 -7.83 6.91
C LEU A 104 9.46 -8.71 6.33
N VAL A 105 9.68 -8.59 5.01
CA VAL A 105 10.74 -9.33 4.31
C VAL A 105 12.13 -8.92 4.82
N THR A 106 12.37 -7.63 5.01
CA THR A 106 13.67 -7.13 5.50
C THR A 106 13.97 -7.60 6.92
N THR A 107 12.99 -7.55 7.82
CA THR A 107 13.13 -8.02 9.20
C THR A 107 13.39 -9.53 9.22
N LEU A 108 12.67 -10.30 8.40
CA LEU A 108 12.87 -11.75 8.30
C LEU A 108 14.32 -12.10 7.90
N HIS A 109 14.87 -11.41 6.87
CA HIS A 109 16.24 -11.68 6.41
C HIS A 109 17.31 -11.25 7.43
N ASN A 110 17.08 -10.15 8.14
CA ASN A 110 18.08 -9.60 9.05
C ASN A 110 18.05 -10.25 10.45
N GLU A 111 16.86 -10.53 10.98
CA GLU A 111 16.71 -10.96 12.37
C GLU A 111 16.39 -12.46 12.50
N TYR A 112 15.81 -13.10 11.48
CA TYR A 112 15.36 -14.50 11.52
C TYR A 112 15.88 -15.34 10.35
N PRO A 113 17.19 -15.29 10.01
CA PRO A 113 17.73 -16.02 8.85
C PRO A 113 17.48 -17.53 8.90
N GLN A 114 17.34 -18.10 10.09
CA GLN A 114 17.02 -19.51 10.29
C GLN A 114 15.61 -19.91 9.83
N LEU A 115 14.70 -18.93 9.69
CA LEU A 115 13.32 -19.18 9.24
C LEU A 115 13.15 -19.08 7.72
N LEU A 116 14.13 -18.50 7.00
CA LEU A 116 14.06 -18.31 5.55
C LEU A 116 13.80 -19.61 4.78
N GLN A 117 14.34 -20.72 5.26
CA GLN A 117 14.13 -22.04 4.66
C GLN A 117 12.67 -22.54 4.70
N ASN A 118 11.84 -21.96 5.57
CA ASN A 118 10.42 -22.31 5.69
C ASN A 118 9.56 -21.55 4.66
N VAL A 119 10.08 -20.46 4.08
CA VAL A 119 9.33 -19.60 3.20
C VAL A 119 9.34 -20.13 1.78
N ILE A 120 8.17 -20.40 1.24
CA ILE A 120 7.95 -20.82 -0.15
C ILE A 120 8.06 -19.65 -1.10
N GLY A 121 7.57 -18.48 -0.67
CA GLY A 121 7.56 -17.25 -1.44
C GLY A 121 6.68 -16.18 -0.83
N GLY A 122 6.55 -15.05 -1.51
CA GLY A 122 5.71 -13.95 -1.04
C GLY A 122 5.21 -13.03 -2.15
N CYS A 123 4.48 -12.01 -1.71
CA CYS A 123 3.92 -10.95 -2.56
C CYS A 123 4.28 -9.59 -1.97
N GLU A 124 4.60 -8.61 -2.83
CA GLU A 124 4.85 -7.23 -2.45
C GLU A 124 3.85 -6.29 -3.10
N GLU A 125 3.17 -5.50 -2.28
CA GLU A 125 2.07 -4.61 -2.65
C GLU A 125 2.53 -3.31 -3.33
N THR A 126 3.73 -2.77 -2.98
CA THR A 126 4.00 -1.37 -3.27
C THR A 126 5.37 -1.11 -3.89
N THR A 127 5.48 0.01 -4.62
CA THR A 127 6.70 0.42 -5.35
C THR A 127 7.94 0.51 -4.44
N THR A 128 7.82 1.05 -3.23
CA THR A 128 8.96 1.19 -2.31
C THR A 128 9.49 -0.15 -1.85
N GLY A 129 8.60 -1.12 -1.57
CA GLY A 129 8.99 -2.49 -1.26
C GLY A 129 9.65 -3.19 -2.45
N ILE A 130 9.10 -3.04 -3.66
CA ILE A 130 9.72 -3.60 -4.88
C ILE A 130 11.14 -3.07 -5.09
N LEU A 131 11.40 -1.79 -4.84
CA LEU A 131 12.75 -1.23 -4.96
C LEU A 131 13.72 -1.88 -3.96
N ARG A 132 13.27 -2.13 -2.73
CA ARG A 132 14.06 -2.87 -1.72
C ARG A 132 14.32 -4.31 -2.16
N LEU A 133 13.30 -5.03 -2.63
CA LEU A 133 13.42 -6.41 -3.09
C LEU A 133 14.40 -6.53 -4.27
N ARG A 134 14.30 -5.65 -5.26
CA ARG A 134 15.23 -5.61 -6.40
C ARG A 134 16.68 -5.33 -5.96
N ALA A 135 16.87 -4.45 -4.97
CA ALA A 135 18.20 -4.20 -4.40
C ALA A 135 18.74 -5.43 -3.63
N MET A 136 17.88 -6.14 -2.89
CA MET A 136 18.24 -7.38 -2.21
C MET A 136 18.59 -8.49 -3.21
N ASP A 137 17.80 -8.65 -4.27
CA ASP A 137 18.03 -9.63 -5.33
C ASP A 137 19.36 -9.36 -6.06
N ALA A 138 19.59 -8.12 -6.50
CA ALA A 138 20.83 -7.71 -7.15
C ALA A 138 22.07 -7.92 -6.26
N ALA A 139 21.91 -7.85 -4.94
CA ALA A 139 22.98 -8.14 -3.97
C ALA A 139 23.10 -9.64 -3.63
N GLY A 140 22.26 -10.52 -4.23
CA GLY A 140 22.23 -11.96 -3.93
C GLY A 140 21.74 -12.28 -2.51
N LYS A 141 20.98 -11.38 -1.89
CA LYS A 141 20.51 -11.51 -0.50
C LYS A 141 19.07 -12.02 -0.40
N LEU A 142 18.25 -11.86 -1.42
CA LEU A 142 16.87 -12.35 -1.43
C LEU A 142 16.87 -13.88 -1.55
N GLN A 143 16.35 -14.58 -0.53
CA GLN A 143 16.48 -16.03 -0.40
C GLN A 143 15.25 -16.83 -0.87
N PHE A 144 14.16 -16.15 -1.23
CA PHE A 144 12.95 -16.79 -1.73
C PHE A 144 12.28 -15.91 -2.79
N PRO A 145 11.45 -16.47 -3.68
CA PRO A 145 10.78 -15.71 -4.73
C PRO A 145 9.73 -14.77 -4.17
N MET A 146 9.67 -13.55 -4.72
CA MET A 146 8.66 -12.54 -4.42
C MET A 146 7.90 -12.13 -5.68
N MET A 147 6.58 -12.20 -5.64
CA MET A 147 5.71 -11.69 -6.69
C MET A 147 5.55 -10.17 -6.54
N LEU A 148 5.88 -9.44 -7.59
CA LEU A 148 5.80 -7.99 -7.62
C LEU A 148 4.38 -7.54 -8.01
N VAL A 149 3.43 -7.62 -7.08
CA VAL A 149 2.00 -7.35 -7.33
C VAL A 149 1.78 -5.93 -7.82
N ASN A 150 2.54 -4.96 -7.29
CA ASN A 150 2.45 -3.57 -7.76
C ASN A 150 2.77 -3.39 -9.25
N ASP A 151 3.58 -4.27 -9.84
CA ASP A 151 3.97 -4.17 -11.25
C ASP A 151 2.95 -4.82 -12.20
N ALA A 152 1.93 -5.50 -11.67
CA ALA A 152 0.83 -6.03 -12.48
C ALA A 152 -0.03 -4.89 -13.05
N ASP A 153 -0.40 -4.99 -14.34
CA ASP A 153 -1.21 -3.97 -15.01
C ASP A 153 -2.55 -3.74 -14.30
N CYS A 154 -3.20 -4.80 -13.84
CA CYS A 154 -4.46 -4.70 -13.11
C CYS A 154 -4.32 -4.05 -11.72
N LYS A 155 -3.11 -3.92 -11.19
CA LYS A 155 -2.84 -3.24 -9.92
C LYS A 155 -2.50 -1.76 -10.14
N HIS A 156 -1.38 -1.44 -10.76
CA HIS A 156 -0.90 -0.05 -10.79
C HIS A 156 -1.74 0.88 -11.69
N LEU A 157 -2.34 0.37 -12.77
CA LEU A 157 -3.23 1.16 -13.62
C LEU A 157 -4.53 1.58 -12.91
N PHE A 158 -4.98 0.80 -11.94
CA PHE A 158 -6.26 1.03 -11.27
C PHE A 158 -6.10 1.42 -9.80
N ASP A 159 -5.45 0.59 -8.99
CA ASP A 159 -5.29 0.87 -7.56
C ASP A 159 -4.43 2.11 -7.32
N ASN A 160 -3.18 2.12 -7.81
CA ASN A 160 -2.28 3.26 -7.59
C ASN A 160 -2.85 4.55 -8.20
N ARG A 161 -3.44 4.47 -9.39
CA ARG A 161 -3.96 5.67 -10.08
C ARG A 161 -5.31 6.11 -9.52
N TYR A 162 -6.31 5.26 -9.57
CA TYR A 162 -7.69 5.64 -9.23
C TYR A 162 -7.98 5.48 -7.74
N GLY A 163 -7.52 4.39 -7.12
CA GLY A 163 -7.70 4.12 -5.70
C GLY A 163 -6.99 5.14 -4.82
N THR A 164 -5.69 5.35 -5.03
CA THR A 164 -4.90 6.35 -4.30
C THR A 164 -5.41 7.76 -4.55
N GLY A 165 -5.72 8.09 -5.81
CA GLY A 165 -6.27 9.40 -6.15
C GLY A 165 -7.57 9.70 -5.41
N GLN A 166 -8.47 8.73 -5.28
CA GLN A 166 -9.69 8.88 -4.49
C GLN A 166 -9.40 9.01 -3.00
N SER A 167 -8.63 8.09 -2.43
CA SER A 167 -8.36 8.03 -0.98
C SER A 167 -7.66 9.28 -0.46
N VAL A 168 -6.73 9.85 -1.22
CA VAL A 168 -6.08 11.13 -0.86
C VAL A 168 -7.11 12.25 -0.72
N TRP A 169 -8.05 12.37 -1.66
CA TRP A 169 -9.08 13.41 -1.61
C TRP A 169 -10.16 13.12 -0.57
N ASP A 170 -10.50 11.87 -0.33
CA ASP A 170 -11.37 11.48 0.79
C ASP A 170 -10.74 11.92 2.13
N GLY A 171 -9.44 11.66 2.31
CA GLY A 171 -8.69 12.09 3.50
C GLY A 171 -8.66 13.61 3.65
N ILE A 172 -8.28 14.36 2.61
CA ILE A 172 -8.21 15.82 2.63
C ILE A 172 -9.58 16.43 2.96
N ASN A 173 -10.64 15.98 2.29
CA ASN A 173 -11.98 16.51 2.49
C ASN A 173 -12.49 16.24 3.89
N ARG A 174 -12.27 15.05 4.46
CA ARG A 174 -12.71 14.67 5.80
C ARG A 174 -11.97 15.42 6.90
N THR A 175 -10.66 15.65 6.73
CA THR A 175 -9.84 16.28 7.78
C THR A 175 -9.88 17.80 7.74
N THR A 176 -10.06 18.41 6.56
CA THR A 176 -10.00 19.87 6.42
C THR A 176 -11.38 20.52 6.27
N ASN A 177 -12.36 19.80 5.76
CA ASN A 177 -13.68 20.32 5.38
C ASN A 177 -13.61 21.56 4.45
N LEU A 178 -12.57 21.67 3.62
CA LEU A 178 -12.36 22.78 2.69
C LEU A 178 -12.99 22.49 1.33
N ILE A 179 -13.53 23.52 0.70
CA ILE A 179 -13.95 23.47 -0.70
C ILE A 179 -12.68 23.43 -1.56
N VAL A 180 -12.55 22.40 -2.40
CA VAL A 180 -11.38 22.19 -3.28
C VAL A 180 -11.45 23.10 -4.51
N ALA A 181 -12.66 23.40 -5.00
CA ALA A 181 -12.86 24.27 -6.15
C ALA A 181 -12.20 25.64 -5.96
N GLY A 182 -11.47 26.11 -6.98
CA GLY A 182 -10.74 27.37 -6.96
C GLY A 182 -9.44 27.35 -6.13
N LYS A 183 -9.06 26.23 -5.52
CA LYS A 183 -7.78 26.10 -4.82
C LYS A 183 -6.65 25.75 -5.78
N ASN A 184 -5.44 26.23 -5.45
CA ASN A 184 -4.23 25.79 -6.11
C ASN A 184 -3.71 24.53 -5.41
N VAL A 185 -3.63 23.45 -6.16
CA VAL A 185 -3.14 22.16 -5.69
C VAL A 185 -1.82 21.84 -6.38
N VAL A 186 -0.78 21.63 -5.59
CA VAL A 186 0.53 21.20 -6.09
C VAL A 186 0.67 19.71 -5.88
N VAL A 187 0.88 18.98 -6.98
CA VAL A 187 1.15 17.55 -6.96
C VAL A 187 2.64 17.33 -7.26
N ALA A 188 3.37 16.82 -6.28
CA ALA A 188 4.79 16.50 -6.42
C ALA A 188 4.96 15.07 -6.92
N GLY A 189 5.42 14.93 -8.17
CA GLY A 189 5.52 13.66 -8.87
C GLY A 189 4.32 13.38 -9.79
N TYR A 190 4.60 12.74 -10.94
CA TYR A 190 3.58 12.36 -11.92
C TYR A 190 3.69 10.86 -12.28
N GLY A 191 3.99 10.03 -11.27
CA GLY A 191 3.82 8.59 -11.35
C GLY A 191 2.34 8.20 -11.28
N TRP A 192 2.03 6.92 -11.15
CA TRP A 192 0.64 6.43 -11.15
C TRP A 192 -0.23 7.11 -10.08
N CYS A 193 0.25 7.23 -8.84
CA CYS A 193 -0.47 7.91 -7.77
C CYS A 193 -0.66 9.41 -8.07
N GLY A 194 0.42 10.10 -8.48
CA GLY A 194 0.37 11.54 -8.80
C GLY A 194 -0.62 11.86 -9.91
N LYS A 195 -0.69 11.03 -10.98
CA LYS A 195 -1.70 11.13 -12.05
C LYS A 195 -3.12 11.06 -11.49
N GLY A 196 -3.39 10.10 -10.62
CA GLY A 196 -4.70 9.94 -10.01
C GLY A 196 -5.08 11.11 -9.11
N VAL A 197 -4.15 11.57 -8.27
CA VAL A 197 -4.37 12.73 -7.38
C VAL A 197 -4.64 14.00 -8.19
N ALA A 198 -3.83 14.28 -9.23
CA ALA A 198 -3.98 15.44 -10.10
C ALA A 198 -5.32 15.41 -10.84
N MET A 199 -5.70 14.27 -11.40
CA MET A 199 -6.96 14.09 -12.11
C MET A 199 -8.17 14.33 -11.19
N ARG A 200 -8.15 13.78 -9.97
CA ARG A 200 -9.25 13.98 -9.01
C ARG A 200 -9.33 15.43 -8.53
N ALA A 201 -8.17 16.08 -8.26
CA ALA A 201 -8.13 17.49 -7.91
C ALA A 201 -8.79 18.36 -8.98
N LYS A 202 -8.42 18.14 -10.25
CA LYS A 202 -9.02 18.84 -11.41
C LYS A 202 -10.53 18.61 -11.49
N GLY A 203 -10.98 17.36 -11.27
CA GLY A 203 -12.40 17.01 -11.23
C GLY A 203 -13.18 17.68 -10.12
N LEU A 204 -12.52 18.01 -9.00
CA LEU A 204 -13.10 18.78 -7.88
C LEU A 204 -13.01 20.32 -8.11
N GLY A 205 -12.52 20.77 -9.26
CA GLY A 205 -12.46 22.19 -9.62
C GLY A 205 -11.20 22.92 -9.15
N ALA A 206 -10.14 22.20 -8.79
CA ALA A 206 -8.87 22.83 -8.42
C ALA A 206 -8.06 23.28 -9.65
N GLU A 207 -7.24 24.33 -9.46
CA GLU A 207 -6.11 24.66 -10.33
C GLU A 207 -4.92 23.78 -9.98
N VAL A 208 -4.57 22.82 -10.84
CA VAL A 208 -3.53 21.84 -10.54
C VAL A 208 -2.19 22.22 -11.16
N ILE A 209 -1.14 22.17 -10.35
CA ILE A 209 0.25 22.33 -10.76
C ILE A 209 1.01 21.06 -10.45
N VAL A 210 1.64 20.48 -11.44
CA VAL A 210 2.48 19.28 -11.28
C VAL A 210 3.96 19.69 -11.24
N THR A 211 4.71 19.10 -10.32
CA THR A 211 6.17 19.17 -10.31
C THR A 211 6.73 17.79 -10.55
N GLU A 212 7.64 17.66 -11.51
CA GLU A 212 8.22 16.38 -11.88
C GLU A 212 9.68 16.57 -12.34
N VAL A 213 10.53 15.60 -12.01
CA VAL A 213 11.97 15.61 -12.41
C VAL A 213 12.22 14.77 -13.65
N ASP A 214 11.38 13.76 -13.90
CA ASP A 214 11.43 12.96 -15.11
C ASP A 214 10.78 13.73 -16.27
N PRO A 215 11.55 14.08 -17.33
CA PRO A 215 11.04 14.88 -18.43
C PRO A 215 9.92 14.22 -19.23
N ILE A 216 9.88 12.88 -19.27
CA ILE A 216 8.81 12.15 -19.98
C ILE A 216 7.51 12.26 -19.21
N LYS A 217 7.53 12.06 -17.88
CA LYS A 217 6.35 12.22 -17.04
C LYS A 217 5.89 13.69 -16.97
N ALA A 218 6.83 14.65 -16.99
CA ALA A 218 6.51 16.06 -17.07
C ALA A 218 5.78 16.40 -18.38
N MET A 219 6.24 15.85 -19.51
CA MET A 219 5.59 16.00 -20.81
C MET A 219 4.18 15.39 -20.81
N GLU A 220 4.03 14.20 -20.24
CA GLU A 220 2.72 13.54 -20.09
C GLU A 220 1.75 14.42 -19.28
N ALA A 221 2.21 15.01 -18.17
CA ALA A 221 1.38 15.92 -17.37
C ALA A 221 0.92 17.15 -18.18
N VAL A 222 1.79 17.69 -19.04
CA VAL A 222 1.41 18.79 -19.97
C VAL A 222 0.34 18.33 -20.97
N MET A 223 0.50 17.14 -21.55
CA MET A 223 -0.47 16.58 -22.50
C MET A 223 -1.82 16.27 -21.85
N ASP A 224 -1.84 15.92 -20.55
CA ASP A 224 -3.06 15.74 -19.76
C ASP A 224 -3.70 17.09 -19.33
N GLY A 225 -3.09 18.22 -19.74
CA GLY A 225 -3.62 19.57 -19.55
C GLY A 225 -3.35 20.15 -18.16
N PHE A 226 -2.25 19.77 -17.53
CA PHE A 226 -1.79 20.35 -16.26
C PHE A 226 -0.69 21.40 -16.50
N LYS A 227 -0.59 22.37 -15.57
CA LYS A 227 0.56 23.27 -15.50
C LYS A 227 1.72 22.52 -14.90
N VAL A 228 2.89 22.52 -15.56
CA VAL A 228 4.10 21.86 -15.06
C VAL A 228 5.19 22.89 -14.81
N MET A 229 5.84 22.85 -13.66
CA MET A 229 6.95 23.74 -13.32
C MET A 229 7.84 23.14 -12.23
N PRO A 230 9.12 23.58 -12.11
CA PRO A 230 9.97 23.21 -11.00
C PRO A 230 9.39 23.68 -9.66
N MET A 231 9.59 22.89 -8.59
CA MET A 231 9.14 23.21 -7.23
C MET A 231 9.58 24.60 -6.77
N SER A 232 10.80 25.02 -7.13
CA SER A 232 11.34 26.35 -6.80
C SER A 232 10.53 27.54 -7.33
N LYS A 233 9.77 27.33 -8.42
CA LYS A 233 8.94 28.40 -9.02
C LYS A 233 7.52 28.46 -8.46
N ILE A 234 7.11 27.53 -7.60
CA ILE A 234 5.75 27.49 -7.05
C ILE A 234 5.52 28.65 -6.06
N ASN A 235 6.54 28.98 -5.27
CA ASN A 235 6.43 30.08 -4.29
C ASN A 235 6.14 31.43 -4.92
N ASP A 236 6.66 31.70 -6.13
CA ASP A 236 6.43 32.98 -6.83
C ASP A 236 4.97 33.15 -7.26
N LYS A 237 4.26 32.05 -7.50
CA LYS A 237 2.84 32.12 -7.92
C LYS A 237 1.86 32.21 -6.77
N ARG A 238 2.21 31.79 -5.55
CA ARG A 238 1.39 32.05 -4.35
C ARG A 238 1.22 33.55 -4.09
N ASN A 239 2.22 34.35 -4.44
CA ASN A 239 2.16 35.81 -4.29
C ASN A 239 1.32 36.49 -5.37
N ASN A 240 1.07 35.84 -6.52
CA ASN A 240 0.26 36.39 -7.61
C ASN A 240 -1.22 35.95 -7.55
N ILE A 241 -1.56 34.97 -6.70
CA ILE A 241 -2.93 34.42 -6.58
C ILE A 241 -3.67 35.06 -5.39
N SER A 242 -2.96 35.71 -4.47
CA SER A 242 -3.56 36.52 -3.38
C SER A 242 -3.99 37.93 -3.84
N ARG A 243 -4.01 38.23 -5.15
CA ARG A 243 -4.32 39.55 -5.72
C ARG A 243 -5.49 39.59 -6.73
N THR A 244 -6.32 38.53 -6.76
CA THR A 244 -7.60 38.60 -7.47
C THR A 244 -8.77 38.22 -6.60
#